data_da4939c9ae542898f752de0acbcd4d7c
#
_entry.id   da4939c9ae542898f752de0acbcd4d7c
#
_cell.length_a   1.000
_cell.length_b   1.000
_cell.length_c   1.000
_cell.angle_alpha   90.00
_cell.angle_beta   90.00
_cell.angle_gamma   90.00
#
_symmetry.space_group_name_H-M   'P 1'
#
loop_
_entity.id
_entity.type
_entity.pdbx_description
1 polymer ?
#
loop_
_entity_poly.entity_id
_entity_poly.type
_entity_poly.pdbx_seq_one_letter_code
_entity_poly.pdbx_strand_id
1 'polypeptide(L)'
;RPPRSTLFPYTTLFRSQQISITINTANWSINNPYSDLRVVVSQNQRTDNEVMVTQPLRVSGNTIVFDHDRQLIFPGGNEFRRFEMVTTNYAGMGVERYTYSHPYHHAVLETDEPRAFESYSFDRTQYGRFTIRESNSYDSNTQADYMITHFSLAMPRLADGDVYVDGEFTQHRFANSNRMHYNVDTQCYELDLPLKQGAYNYQYLWLPNGMNVAQTAKIEGDHYQTVNEYMIRAYYRVPGERYDRLIGYGLIYSG
;
A
#
# COMPACT_ATOMS: atom_id res chain seq x y z
N ARG A 1 19.30 -14.52 -39.99
CA ARG A 1 19.29 -14.58 -38.52
C ARG A 1 17.93 -14.07 -38.07
N PRO A 2 17.11 -14.84 -37.32
CA PRO A 2 15.86 -14.33 -36.76
C PRO A 2 16.16 -13.31 -35.67
N PRO A 3 15.27 -12.33 -35.43
CA PRO A 3 15.44 -11.37 -34.36
C PRO A 3 15.38 -12.10 -33.00
N ARG A 4 16.34 -11.78 -32.12
CA ARG A 4 16.35 -12.28 -30.76
C ARG A 4 15.12 -11.72 -30.07
N SER A 5 14.16 -12.59 -29.72
CA SER A 5 13.10 -12.27 -28.76
C SER A 5 13.79 -11.92 -27.44
N THR A 6 13.62 -10.71 -26.97
CA THR A 6 13.95 -10.33 -25.60
C THR A 6 12.98 -11.08 -24.70
N LEU A 7 13.41 -12.25 -24.22
CA LEU A 7 12.78 -12.95 -23.11
C LEU A 7 12.82 -12.00 -21.91
N PHE A 8 11.65 -11.51 -21.49
CA PHE A 8 11.51 -10.96 -20.16
C PHE A 8 11.95 -12.04 -19.17
N PRO A 9 12.83 -11.73 -18.21
CA PRO A 9 13.25 -12.74 -17.25
C PRO A 9 12.00 -13.26 -16.53
N TYR A 10 11.86 -14.58 -16.46
CA TYR A 10 10.75 -15.30 -15.79
C TYR A 10 10.45 -14.78 -14.38
N THR A 11 11.43 -14.18 -13.72
CA THR A 11 11.31 -13.57 -12.39
C THR A 11 10.34 -12.37 -12.32
N THR A 12 10.09 -11.67 -13.41
CA THR A 12 9.20 -10.51 -13.42
C THR A 12 7.73 -10.92 -13.45
N LEU A 13 7.41 -12.06 -14.09
CA LEU A 13 6.03 -12.57 -14.19
C LEU A 13 5.46 -13.04 -12.84
N PHE A 14 6.31 -13.45 -11.90
CA PHE A 14 5.89 -13.92 -10.57
C PHE A 14 5.94 -12.85 -9.47
N ARG A 15 6.29 -11.60 -9.85
CA ARG A 15 6.46 -10.49 -8.89
C ARG A 15 5.56 -9.30 -9.16
N SER A 16 4.74 -9.37 -10.20
CA SER A 16 3.92 -8.24 -10.63
C SER A 16 2.52 -8.68 -10.97
N GLN A 17 1.58 -7.76 -10.85
CA GLN A 17 0.18 -7.91 -11.22
C GLN A 17 -0.16 -6.92 -12.32
N GLN A 18 -0.85 -7.37 -13.35
CA GLN A 18 -1.33 -6.53 -14.44
C GLN A 18 -2.82 -6.31 -14.32
N ILE A 19 -3.24 -5.06 -14.42
CA ILE A 19 -4.64 -4.65 -14.34
C ILE A 19 -5.19 -4.41 -15.74
N SER A 20 -6.36 -4.98 -16.01
CA SER A 20 -7.15 -4.76 -17.22
C SER A 20 -8.45 -4.06 -16.84
N ILE A 21 -8.80 -2.99 -17.54
CA ILE A 21 -9.94 -2.14 -17.21
C ILE A 21 -10.88 -2.05 -18.40
N THR A 22 -12.14 -2.36 -18.18
CA THR A 22 -13.20 -2.18 -19.16
C THR A 22 -14.25 -1.21 -18.62
N ILE A 23 -14.44 -0.10 -19.32
CA ILE A 23 -15.44 0.92 -18.96
C ILE A 23 -16.62 0.78 -19.90
N ASN A 24 -17.81 0.63 -19.31
CA ASN A 24 -19.07 0.69 -20.05
C ASN A 24 -19.64 2.11 -19.98
N THR A 25 -19.82 2.74 -21.15
CA THR A 25 -20.28 4.13 -21.29
C THR A 25 -21.73 4.23 -21.72
N ALA A 26 -22.54 3.16 -21.60
CA ALA A 26 -23.95 3.16 -22.02
C ALA A 26 -24.78 4.29 -21.39
N ASN A 27 -24.42 4.72 -20.16
CA ASN A 27 -25.12 5.77 -19.42
C ASN A 27 -24.42 7.14 -19.50
N TRP A 28 -23.30 7.24 -20.23
CA TRP A 28 -22.50 8.46 -20.30
C TRP A 28 -21.84 8.60 -21.67
N SER A 29 -22.26 9.61 -22.45
CA SER A 29 -21.67 9.85 -23.76
C SER A 29 -20.28 10.47 -23.63
N ILE A 30 -19.26 9.79 -24.14
CA ILE A 30 -17.87 10.28 -24.22
C ILE A 30 -17.57 10.54 -25.70
N ASN A 31 -17.33 11.81 -26.04
CA ASN A 31 -17.12 12.20 -27.44
C ASN A 31 -15.82 11.69 -28.01
N ASN A 32 -14.71 11.92 -27.29
CA ASN A 32 -13.39 11.43 -27.71
C ASN A 32 -12.67 10.78 -26.52
N PRO A 33 -12.78 9.43 -26.36
CA PRO A 33 -12.12 8.72 -25.26
C PRO A 33 -10.62 8.90 -25.21
N TYR A 34 -9.96 9.14 -26.35
CA TYR A 34 -8.50 9.27 -26.43
C TYR A 34 -7.97 10.62 -25.92
N SER A 35 -8.78 11.68 -25.90
CA SER A 35 -8.38 13.01 -25.41
C SER A 35 -9.05 13.39 -24.11
N ASP A 36 -10.30 12.95 -23.90
CA ASP A 36 -11.18 13.51 -22.89
C ASP A 36 -11.32 12.60 -21.66
N LEU A 37 -10.92 11.31 -21.79
CA LEU A 37 -10.97 10.33 -20.69
C LEU A 37 -9.60 10.14 -20.05
N ARG A 38 -9.58 10.11 -18.72
CA ARG A 38 -8.42 9.75 -17.90
C ARG A 38 -8.82 8.69 -16.91
N VAL A 39 -8.05 7.62 -16.83
CA VAL A 39 -8.27 6.57 -15.84
C VAL A 39 -7.08 6.55 -14.90
N VAL A 40 -7.37 6.70 -13.62
CA VAL A 40 -6.38 6.72 -12.55
C VAL A 40 -6.53 5.45 -11.74
N VAL A 41 -5.41 4.75 -11.53
CA VAL A 41 -5.36 3.49 -10.78
C VAL A 41 -4.35 3.63 -9.65
N SER A 42 -4.75 3.27 -8.45
CA SER A 42 -3.84 3.17 -7.29
C SER A 42 -3.98 1.80 -6.63
N GLN A 43 -2.87 1.28 -6.11
CA GLN A 43 -2.79 0.01 -5.39
C GLN A 43 -2.75 0.29 -3.88
N ASN A 44 -3.62 -0.38 -3.10
CA ASN A 44 -3.69 -0.29 -1.63
C ASN A 44 -3.78 1.14 -1.10
N GLN A 45 -4.55 1.99 -1.79
CA GLN A 45 -4.78 3.41 -1.47
C GLN A 45 -3.51 4.29 -1.47
N ARG A 46 -2.38 3.78 -1.90
CA ARG A 46 -1.14 4.54 -2.02
C ARG A 46 -1.24 5.57 -3.14
N THR A 47 -0.72 6.76 -2.89
CA THR A 47 -0.72 7.86 -3.87
C THR A 47 0.60 7.95 -4.64
N ASP A 48 1.69 7.43 -4.07
CA ASP A 48 3.01 7.45 -4.70
C ASP A 48 3.12 6.49 -5.89
N ASN A 49 2.38 5.37 -5.86
CA ASN A 49 2.33 4.40 -6.95
C ASN A 49 1.11 4.58 -7.88
N GLU A 50 0.40 5.70 -7.75
CA GLU A 50 -0.74 6.01 -8.59
C GLU A 50 -0.31 6.24 -10.04
N VAL A 51 -1.03 5.64 -10.97
CA VAL A 51 -0.79 5.79 -12.41
C VAL A 51 -2.02 6.35 -13.11
N MET A 52 -1.78 7.17 -14.13
CA MET A 52 -2.85 7.73 -14.96
C MET A 52 -2.67 7.28 -16.41
N VAL A 53 -3.64 6.55 -16.93
CA VAL A 53 -3.69 6.10 -18.32
C VAL A 53 -4.74 6.88 -19.11
N THR A 54 -4.37 7.28 -20.33
CA THR A 54 -5.22 8.11 -21.20
C THR A 54 -5.46 7.50 -22.58
N GLN A 55 -4.72 6.44 -22.92
CA GLN A 55 -4.80 5.82 -24.23
C GLN A 55 -5.45 4.44 -24.11
N PRO A 56 -6.73 4.32 -24.43
CA PRO A 56 -7.38 3.01 -24.44
C PRO A 56 -6.80 2.15 -25.57
N LEU A 57 -6.65 0.86 -25.29
CA LEU A 57 -6.28 -0.14 -26.32
C LEU A 57 -7.33 -0.24 -27.40
N ARG A 58 -8.61 -0.17 -27.01
CA ARG A 58 -9.74 -0.33 -27.92
C ARG A 58 -10.96 0.45 -27.43
N VAL A 59 -11.66 1.06 -28.41
CA VAL A 59 -12.98 1.66 -28.24
C VAL A 59 -13.93 0.98 -29.22
N SER A 60 -15.02 0.41 -28.72
CA SER A 60 -16.01 -0.31 -29.54
C SER A 60 -17.42 -0.11 -28.98
N GLY A 61 -18.25 0.65 -29.70
CA GLY A 61 -19.57 1.05 -29.20
C GLY A 61 -19.48 1.74 -27.84
N ASN A 62 -20.18 1.20 -26.85
CA ASN A 62 -20.20 1.73 -25.48
C ASN A 62 -19.09 1.13 -24.59
N THR A 63 -18.09 0.50 -25.18
CA THR A 63 -17.03 -0.19 -24.40
C THR A 63 -15.67 0.42 -24.70
N ILE A 64 -14.96 0.81 -23.65
CA ILE A 64 -13.60 1.35 -23.70
C ILE A 64 -12.71 0.41 -22.88
N VAL A 65 -11.63 -0.09 -23.49
CA VAL A 65 -10.74 -1.08 -22.88
C VAL A 65 -9.34 -0.50 -22.72
N PHE A 66 -8.80 -0.55 -21.50
CA PHE A 66 -7.40 -0.33 -21.18
C PHE A 66 -6.80 -1.68 -20.78
N ASP A 67 -5.90 -2.18 -21.57
CA ASP A 67 -5.26 -3.47 -21.36
C ASP A 67 -3.89 -3.47 -22.03
N HIS A 68 -3.02 -4.40 -21.62
CA HIS A 68 -1.65 -4.53 -22.13
C HIS A 68 -0.80 -3.24 -22.01
N ASP A 69 -1.17 -2.33 -21.10
CA ASP A 69 -0.40 -1.12 -20.80
C ASP A 69 0.62 -1.41 -19.70
N ARG A 70 1.88 -1.08 -19.96
CA ARG A 70 2.97 -1.25 -18.98
C ARG A 70 2.78 -0.42 -17.71
N GLN A 71 2.07 0.70 -17.80
CA GLN A 71 1.74 1.54 -16.66
C GLN A 71 0.77 0.83 -15.69
N LEU A 72 -0.03 -0.12 -16.19
CA LEU A 72 -0.96 -0.91 -15.40
C LEU A 72 -0.34 -2.19 -14.80
N ILE A 73 0.99 -2.24 -14.74
CA ILE A 73 1.74 -3.32 -14.09
C ILE A 73 2.26 -2.80 -12.75
N PHE A 74 1.76 -3.39 -11.67
CA PHE A 74 2.12 -3.04 -10.30
C PHE A 74 2.98 -4.13 -9.66
N PRO A 75 3.91 -3.79 -8.73
CA PRO A 75 4.55 -4.79 -7.89
C PRO A 75 3.51 -5.61 -7.13
N GLY A 76 3.75 -6.90 -6.97
CA GLY A 76 2.82 -7.75 -6.21
C GLY A 76 2.78 -7.39 -4.73
N GLY A 77 3.90 -6.96 -4.17
CA GLY A 77 4.02 -6.76 -2.73
C GLY A 77 3.86 -8.05 -1.95
N ASN A 78 3.51 -7.92 -0.68
CA ASN A 78 3.19 -9.04 0.21
C ASN A 78 1.95 -8.69 1.05
N GLU A 79 1.37 -9.68 1.73
CA GLU A 79 0.30 -9.45 2.67
C GLU A 79 0.76 -8.47 3.77
N PHE A 80 -0.11 -7.54 4.18
CA PHE A 80 0.22 -6.57 5.22
C PHE A 80 0.53 -7.28 6.54
N ARG A 81 1.49 -6.76 7.29
CA ARG A 81 1.74 -7.15 8.68
C ARG A 81 0.61 -6.63 9.56
N ARG A 82 0.44 -7.24 10.73
CA ARG A 82 -0.64 -6.87 11.64
C ARG A 82 -0.16 -6.84 13.07
N PHE A 83 -0.70 -5.92 13.85
CA PHE A 83 -0.64 -5.96 15.30
C PHE A 83 -1.96 -5.48 15.91
N GLU A 84 -2.22 -5.89 17.15
CA GLU A 84 -3.38 -5.48 17.93
C GLU A 84 -2.96 -5.04 19.34
N MET A 85 -3.36 -3.82 19.71
CA MET A 85 -3.14 -3.26 21.04
C MET A 85 -4.47 -2.72 21.61
N VAL A 86 -5.41 -3.63 21.84
CA VAL A 86 -6.78 -3.30 22.28
C VAL A 86 -6.94 -3.20 23.79
N THR A 87 -5.92 -3.63 24.55
CA THR A 87 -5.87 -3.58 26.02
C THR A 87 -4.41 -3.59 26.47
N THR A 88 -4.15 -3.09 27.67
CA THR A 88 -2.82 -3.18 28.32
C THR A 88 -2.71 -4.37 29.28
N ASN A 89 -3.79 -5.13 29.48
CA ASN A 89 -3.83 -6.24 30.43
C ASN A 89 -3.08 -7.49 29.96
N TYR A 90 -2.95 -7.65 28.63
CA TYR A 90 -2.21 -8.75 27.99
C TYR A 90 -1.69 -8.31 26.64
N ALA A 91 -0.61 -8.90 26.19
CA ALA A 91 -0.05 -8.65 24.85
C ALA A 91 -1.02 -9.17 23.78
N GLY A 92 -1.40 -8.28 22.84
CA GLY A 92 -2.17 -8.64 21.66
C GLY A 92 -1.28 -9.25 20.56
N MET A 93 -1.90 -9.56 19.42
CA MET A 93 -1.17 -10.07 18.27
C MET A 93 -0.05 -9.09 17.86
N GLY A 94 1.18 -9.60 17.62
CA GLY A 94 2.32 -8.80 17.19
C GLY A 94 2.87 -7.83 18.23
N VAL A 95 2.38 -7.89 19.49
CA VAL A 95 2.89 -7.08 20.61
C VAL A 95 3.68 -7.98 21.54
N GLU A 96 4.96 -7.67 21.73
CA GLU A 96 5.85 -8.39 22.64
C GLU A 96 5.47 -8.09 24.12
N ARG A 97 5.31 -6.80 24.46
CA ARG A 97 5.01 -6.34 25.82
C ARG A 97 4.48 -4.91 25.87
N TYR A 98 3.83 -4.60 27.00
CA TYR A 98 3.49 -3.24 27.38
C TYR A 98 4.39 -2.78 28.52
N THR A 99 4.74 -1.49 28.52
CA THR A 99 5.40 -0.81 29.64
C THR A 99 4.71 0.51 29.90
N TYR A 100 4.95 1.09 31.08
CA TYR A 100 4.44 2.41 31.40
C TYR A 100 5.58 3.35 31.77
N SER A 101 5.63 4.47 31.08
CA SER A 101 6.52 5.60 31.40
C SER A 101 5.69 6.87 31.36
N HIS A 102 5.52 7.49 32.54
CA HIS A 102 4.64 8.65 32.68
C HIS A 102 4.86 9.68 31.58
N PRO A 103 3.85 10.18 30.88
CA PRO A 103 2.41 9.90 31.08
C PRO A 103 1.82 8.81 30.18
N TYR A 104 2.63 8.08 29.38
CA TYR A 104 2.13 7.19 28.35
C TYR A 104 2.38 5.71 28.66
N HIS A 105 1.45 4.88 28.20
CA HIS A 105 1.72 3.46 27.97
C HIS A 105 2.52 3.30 26.68
N HIS A 106 3.41 2.32 26.68
CA HIS A 106 4.24 1.95 25.54
C HIS A 106 3.87 0.54 25.09
N ALA A 107 3.63 0.36 23.81
CA ALA A 107 3.45 -0.94 23.17
C ALA A 107 4.73 -1.25 22.38
N VAL A 108 5.49 -2.23 22.83
CA VAL A 108 6.66 -2.74 22.11
C VAL A 108 6.19 -3.86 21.22
N LEU A 109 6.27 -3.67 19.90
CA LEU A 109 5.92 -4.69 18.94
C LEU A 109 7.01 -5.78 18.89
N GLU A 110 6.64 -6.97 18.44
CA GLU A 110 7.61 -7.99 18.08
C GLU A 110 8.55 -7.44 17.02
N THR A 111 9.85 -7.80 17.10
CA THR A 111 10.83 -7.35 16.12
C THR A 111 10.57 -8.06 14.80
N ASP A 112 10.32 -7.29 13.77
CA ASP A 112 10.13 -7.78 12.41
C ASP A 112 11.44 -8.12 11.71
N GLU A 113 11.37 -9.05 10.75
CA GLU A 113 12.44 -9.37 9.82
C GLU A 113 11.98 -9.15 8.37
N PRO A 114 12.92 -8.91 7.42
CA PRO A 114 12.58 -8.85 6.00
C PRO A 114 12.01 -10.18 5.50
N ARG A 115 10.93 -10.12 4.72
CA ARG A 115 10.26 -11.28 4.11
C ARG A 115 10.55 -11.41 2.61
N ALA A 116 11.45 -10.60 2.07
CA ALA A 116 11.72 -10.50 0.63
C ALA A 116 12.15 -11.82 -0.04
N PHE A 117 12.71 -12.75 0.74
CA PHE A 117 13.19 -14.03 0.25
C PHE A 117 12.37 -15.22 0.78
N GLU A 118 11.32 -14.95 1.51
CA GLU A 118 10.41 -15.99 1.99
C GLU A 118 9.46 -16.46 0.89
N SER A 119 8.96 -17.67 1.05
CA SER A 119 7.86 -18.16 0.21
C SER A 119 6.57 -17.41 0.57
N TYR A 120 5.76 -17.13 -0.44
CA TYR A 120 4.46 -16.53 -0.21
C TYR A 120 3.60 -17.36 0.75
N SER A 121 3.03 -16.67 1.71
CA SER A 121 2.01 -17.22 2.62
C SER A 121 0.82 -16.27 2.64
N PHE A 122 -0.35 -16.79 2.32
CA PHE A 122 -1.59 -16.01 2.38
C PHE A 122 -1.93 -15.70 3.84
N ASP A 123 -2.24 -14.42 4.08
CA ASP A 123 -2.89 -13.99 5.31
C ASP A 123 -4.03 -13.02 4.98
N ARG A 124 -5.13 -13.12 5.70
CA ARG A 124 -6.26 -12.24 5.49
C ARG A 124 -5.99 -10.89 6.14
N THR A 125 -5.74 -9.88 5.33
CA THR A 125 -5.44 -8.51 5.76
C THR A 125 -6.55 -7.53 5.40
N GLN A 126 -6.39 -6.28 5.81
CA GLN A 126 -7.30 -5.18 5.50
C GLN A 126 -6.64 -4.13 4.60
N TYR A 127 -5.64 -4.52 3.83
CA TYR A 127 -4.97 -3.67 2.82
C TYR A 127 -4.42 -2.36 3.40
N GLY A 128 -3.78 -2.43 4.58
CA GLY A 128 -3.18 -1.28 5.24
C GLY A 128 -4.11 -0.47 6.14
N ARG A 129 -5.39 -0.85 6.26
CA ARG A 129 -6.36 -0.16 7.11
C ARG A 129 -6.14 -0.44 8.60
N PHE A 130 -6.74 0.42 9.42
CA PHE A 130 -6.75 0.24 10.87
C PHE A 130 -8.15 0.44 11.45
N THR A 131 -8.33 -0.04 12.65
CA THR A 131 -9.57 0.14 13.40
C THR A 131 -9.23 0.52 14.83
N ILE A 132 -9.78 1.63 15.32
CA ILE A 132 -9.67 2.03 16.73
C ILE A 132 -10.56 1.12 17.55
N ARG A 133 -9.98 0.48 18.56
CA ARG A 133 -10.68 -0.45 19.43
C ARG A 133 -10.01 -0.50 20.80
N GLU A 134 -10.82 -0.37 21.85
CA GLU A 134 -10.46 -0.66 23.23
C GLU A 134 -11.42 -1.74 23.77
N SER A 135 -10.88 -2.78 24.41
CA SER A 135 -11.63 -4.01 24.73
C SER A 135 -12.75 -3.83 25.73
N ASN A 136 -12.66 -2.83 26.62
CA ASN A 136 -13.62 -2.58 27.69
C ASN A 136 -14.46 -1.33 27.45
N SER A 137 -14.35 -0.67 26.29
CA SER A 137 -15.06 0.57 25.99
C SER A 137 -16.41 0.33 25.32
N TYR A 138 -17.39 1.19 25.64
CA TYR A 138 -18.65 1.29 24.90
C TYR A 138 -18.50 2.09 23.60
N ASP A 139 -17.56 3.04 23.57
CA ASP A 139 -17.23 3.86 22.40
C ASP A 139 -15.71 4.02 22.28
N SER A 140 -15.11 3.13 21.52
CA SER A 140 -13.66 3.12 21.32
C SER A 140 -13.11 4.39 20.65
N ASN A 141 -13.91 5.12 19.87
CA ASN A 141 -13.45 6.34 19.21
C ASN A 141 -13.09 7.45 20.21
N THR A 142 -13.82 7.51 21.32
CA THR A 142 -13.63 8.52 22.37
C THR A 142 -12.84 8.01 23.57
N GLN A 143 -12.90 6.70 23.86
CA GLN A 143 -12.33 6.10 25.07
C GLN A 143 -10.97 5.43 24.88
N ALA A 144 -10.60 5.07 23.63
CA ALA A 144 -9.28 4.51 23.35
C ALA A 144 -8.17 5.53 23.61
N ASP A 145 -7.17 5.11 24.39
CA ASP A 145 -6.02 5.93 24.75
C ASP A 145 -4.91 5.87 23.68
N TYR A 146 -4.09 6.92 23.67
CA TYR A 146 -2.86 6.93 22.89
C TYR A 146 -1.74 6.19 23.61
N MET A 147 -1.03 5.37 22.87
CA MET A 147 0.15 4.63 23.32
C MET A 147 1.32 4.96 22.42
N ILE A 148 2.52 4.98 22.97
CA ILE A 148 3.75 5.07 22.15
C ILE A 148 4.03 3.64 21.64
N THR A 149 3.87 3.45 20.34
CA THR A 149 4.06 2.17 19.67
C THR A 149 5.46 2.11 19.07
N HIS A 150 6.25 1.12 19.49
CA HIS A 150 7.65 0.93 19.07
C HIS A 150 7.72 -0.12 17.97
N PHE A 151 8.09 0.31 16.77
CA PHE A 151 8.36 -0.55 15.62
C PHE A 151 9.86 -0.85 15.55
N SER A 152 10.20 -2.10 15.29
CA SER A 152 11.58 -2.56 15.09
C SER A 152 11.66 -3.52 13.91
N LEU A 153 12.60 -3.26 12.99
CA LEU A 153 12.87 -4.09 11.83
C LEU A 153 14.35 -4.47 11.80
N ALA A 154 14.64 -5.75 12.06
CA ALA A 154 16.01 -6.29 12.11
C ALA A 154 16.51 -6.57 10.69
N MET A 155 17.35 -5.68 10.17
CA MET A 155 18.00 -5.86 8.87
C MET A 155 19.21 -4.96 8.73
N PRO A 156 20.15 -5.28 7.82
CA PRO A 156 21.26 -4.39 7.49
C PRO A 156 20.79 -3.05 6.94
N ARG A 157 21.53 -1.99 7.24
CA ARG A 157 21.24 -0.65 6.75
C ARG A 157 21.23 -0.58 5.22
N LEU A 158 20.17 -0.02 4.65
CA LEU A 158 20.06 0.30 3.23
C LEU A 158 20.70 1.68 2.98
N ALA A 159 21.76 1.73 2.16
CA ALA A 159 22.53 2.95 1.96
C ALA A 159 21.85 3.98 1.05
N ASP A 160 20.99 3.54 0.13
CA ASP A 160 20.54 4.35 -1.00
C ASP A 160 19.08 4.80 -0.88
N GLY A 161 18.60 5.00 0.33
CA GLY A 161 17.21 5.43 0.55
C GLY A 161 16.79 5.30 2.01
N ASP A 162 15.57 5.70 2.27
CA ASP A 162 14.95 5.69 3.59
C ASP A 162 13.90 4.57 3.70
N VAL A 163 13.72 4.05 4.91
CA VAL A 163 12.69 3.06 5.24
C VAL A 163 11.54 3.74 5.99
N TYR A 164 10.33 3.41 5.62
CA TYR A 164 9.11 3.98 6.19
C TYR A 164 8.17 2.89 6.67
N VAL A 165 7.47 3.14 7.77
CA VAL A 165 6.27 2.39 8.14
C VAL A 165 5.09 2.97 7.36
N ASP A 166 4.38 2.13 6.62
CA ASP A 166 3.26 2.51 5.77
C ASP A 166 1.97 1.80 6.17
N GLY A 167 0.88 2.54 6.11
CA GLY A 167 -0.48 2.11 6.34
C GLY A 167 -1.42 3.32 6.32
N GLU A 168 -2.73 3.11 6.40
CA GLU A 168 -3.72 4.19 6.41
C GLU A 168 -3.49 5.17 7.58
N PHE A 169 -3.01 4.68 8.74
CA PHE A 169 -2.70 5.51 9.92
C PHE A 169 -1.53 6.48 9.69
N THR A 170 -0.68 6.25 8.68
CA THR A 170 0.33 7.19 8.19
C THR A 170 -0.14 7.95 6.95
N GLN A 171 -1.39 7.75 6.53
CA GLN A 171 -2.00 8.33 5.32
C GLN A 171 -1.22 7.98 4.04
N HIS A 172 -0.49 6.89 4.03
CA HIS A 172 0.38 6.45 2.91
C HIS A 172 1.35 7.56 2.45
N ARG A 173 1.86 8.37 3.37
CA ARG A 173 2.79 9.48 3.09
C ARG A 173 4.19 9.16 3.59
N PHE A 174 5.19 9.71 2.89
CA PHE A 174 6.59 9.63 3.29
C PHE A 174 6.99 10.93 3.98
N ALA A 175 6.92 10.94 5.30
CA ALA A 175 7.23 12.09 6.15
C ALA A 175 8.25 11.70 7.23
N ASN A 176 8.88 12.69 7.85
CA ASN A 176 9.81 12.42 8.95
C ASN A 176 9.13 11.71 10.14
N SER A 177 7.80 11.86 10.28
CA SER A 177 7.03 11.25 11.36
C SER A 177 6.91 9.72 11.25
N ASN A 178 6.98 9.15 10.04
CA ASN A 178 6.91 7.70 9.82
C ASN A 178 8.16 7.13 9.16
N ARG A 179 9.24 7.94 9.05
CA ARG A 179 10.54 7.49 8.60
C ARG A 179 11.27 6.80 9.75
N MET A 180 11.73 5.59 9.52
CA MET A 180 12.52 4.83 10.48
C MET A 180 13.96 5.35 10.53
N HIS A 181 14.55 5.31 11.70
CA HIS A 181 16.00 5.57 11.87
C HIS A 181 16.74 4.25 12.10
N TYR A 182 17.95 4.16 11.61
CA TYR A 182 18.77 2.97 11.79
C TYR A 182 19.60 3.10 13.09
N ASN A 183 19.35 2.18 14.01
CA ASN A 183 20.12 2.07 15.24
C ASN A 183 21.29 1.08 15.01
N VAL A 184 22.51 1.58 15.13
CA VAL A 184 23.74 0.79 14.88
C VAL A 184 23.98 -0.25 15.98
N ASP A 185 23.56 0.06 17.21
CA ASP A 185 23.79 -0.82 18.36
C ASP A 185 22.90 -2.05 18.32
N THR A 186 21.62 -1.87 17.94
CA THR A 186 20.65 -2.97 17.79
C THR A 186 20.65 -3.60 16.40
N GLN A 187 21.28 -2.95 15.42
CA GLN A 187 21.25 -3.30 13.99
C GLN A 187 19.81 -3.36 13.42
N CYS A 188 18.93 -2.54 13.96
CA CYS A 188 17.54 -2.45 13.55
C CYS A 188 17.18 -1.06 13.00
N TYR A 189 16.18 -1.01 12.13
CA TYR A 189 15.42 0.19 11.89
C TYR A 189 14.36 0.33 12.98
N GLU A 190 14.27 1.50 13.60
CA GLU A 190 13.37 1.76 14.73
C GLU A 190 12.51 3.00 14.47
N LEU A 191 11.29 2.98 15.00
CA LEU A 191 10.35 4.10 14.91
C LEU A 191 9.37 4.06 16.07
N ASP A 192 9.14 5.20 16.69
CA ASP A 192 8.13 5.40 17.73
C ASP A 192 6.98 6.23 17.20
N LEU A 193 5.76 5.70 17.27
CA LEU A 193 4.55 6.40 16.85
C LEU A 193 3.51 6.47 17.97
N PRO A 194 2.92 7.64 18.22
CA PRO A 194 1.76 7.76 19.09
C PRO A 194 0.51 7.26 18.32
N LEU A 195 0.02 6.08 18.66
CA LEU A 195 -1.16 5.47 18.05
C LEU A 195 -2.23 5.22 19.12
N LYS A 196 -3.51 5.33 18.74
CA LYS A 196 -4.61 4.91 19.61
C LYS A 196 -4.67 3.39 19.72
N GLN A 197 -5.21 2.90 20.82
CA GLN A 197 -5.54 1.48 20.96
C GLN A 197 -6.39 1.01 19.78
N GLY A 198 -6.03 -0.15 19.20
CA GLY A 198 -6.69 -0.65 18.01
C GLY A 198 -6.01 -1.85 17.37
N ALA A 199 -6.47 -2.17 16.17
CA ALA A 199 -5.90 -3.17 15.28
C ALA A 199 -5.40 -2.48 14.01
N TYR A 200 -4.20 -2.79 13.60
CA TYR A 200 -3.47 -2.08 12.55
C TYR A 200 -2.90 -3.04 11.52
N ASN A 201 -3.03 -2.67 10.25
CA ASN A 201 -2.30 -3.30 9.15
C ASN A 201 -1.20 -2.34 8.69
N TYR A 202 0.01 -2.84 8.47
CA TYR A 202 1.16 -2.05 8.07
C TYR A 202 2.10 -2.85 7.18
N GLN A 203 3.01 -2.12 6.53
CA GLN A 203 4.13 -2.68 5.78
C GLN A 203 5.34 -1.76 5.90
N TYR A 204 6.51 -2.28 5.53
CA TYR A 204 7.71 -1.48 5.40
C TYR A 204 7.98 -1.16 3.95
N LEU A 205 8.19 0.10 3.65
CA LEU A 205 8.50 0.58 2.32
C LEU A 205 9.89 1.20 2.29
N TRP A 206 10.66 0.85 1.28
CA TRP A 206 11.93 1.49 0.99
C TRP A 206 11.77 2.51 -0.13
N LEU A 207 12.06 3.79 0.16
CA LEU A 207 12.07 4.88 -0.81
C LEU A 207 13.50 5.16 -1.24
N PRO A 208 13.90 4.80 -2.49
CA PRO A 208 15.24 5.09 -3.00
C PRO A 208 15.49 6.59 -3.12
N ASN A 209 16.72 7.02 -2.90
CA ASN A 209 17.12 8.41 -3.07
C ASN A 209 16.78 8.93 -4.48
N GLY A 210 16.12 10.09 -4.54
CA GLY A 210 15.73 10.72 -5.82
C GLY A 210 14.52 10.08 -6.52
N MET A 211 13.90 9.06 -5.93
CA MET A 211 12.66 8.46 -6.42
C MET A 211 11.45 8.98 -5.62
N ASN A 212 10.27 8.94 -6.27
CA ASN A 212 9.01 9.34 -5.66
C ASN A 212 8.10 8.13 -5.36
N VAL A 213 8.48 6.94 -5.81
CA VAL A 213 7.72 5.69 -5.62
C VAL A 213 8.52 4.77 -4.73
N ALA A 214 7.95 4.42 -3.59
CA ALA A 214 8.56 3.49 -2.66
C ALA A 214 8.28 2.03 -3.07
N GLN A 215 9.19 1.15 -2.69
CA GLN A 215 9.28 -0.22 -3.14
C GLN A 215 9.11 -1.20 -1.98
N THR A 216 8.44 -2.31 -2.23
CA THR A 216 8.26 -3.45 -1.33
C THR A 216 9.37 -4.48 -1.45
N ALA A 217 9.99 -4.56 -2.62
CA ALA A 217 10.85 -5.67 -3.07
C ALA A 217 11.99 -6.04 -2.12
N LYS A 218 12.59 -5.06 -1.40
CA LYS A 218 13.77 -5.32 -0.54
C LYS A 218 13.41 -5.80 0.86
N ILE A 219 12.20 -5.49 1.33
CA ILE A 219 11.78 -5.75 2.72
C ILE A 219 10.64 -6.75 2.75
N GLU A 220 9.53 -6.44 2.09
CA GLU A 220 8.35 -7.30 2.08
C GLU A 220 8.41 -8.39 1.01
N GLY A 221 9.16 -8.15 -0.07
CA GLY A 221 9.12 -8.98 -1.27
C GLY A 221 7.96 -8.60 -2.19
N ASP A 222 7.92 -9.28 -3.35
CA ASP A 222 6.86 -9.12 -4.33
C ASP A 222 6.37 -10.49 -4.78
N HIS A 223 5.09 -10.76 -4.58
CA HIS A 223 4.43 -12.02 -4.92
C HIS A 223 3.17 -11.73 -5.75
N TYR A 224 3.02 -12.37 -6.90
CA TYR A 224 1.84 -12.15 -7.75
C TYR A 224 0.55 -12.65 -7.10
N GLN A 225 0.67 -13.57 -6.13
CA GLN A 225 -0.45 -14.15 -5.38
C GLN A 225 -1.03 -13.20 -4.33
N THR A 226 -0.29 -12.14 -3.95
CA THR A 226 -0.73 -11.19 -2.92
C THR A 226 -2.09 -10.60 -3.29
N VAL A 227 -3.00 -10.58 -2.33
CA VAL A 227 -4.31 -9.95 -2.53
C VAL A 227 -4.18 -8.45 -2.31
N ASN A 228 -4.15 -7.69 -3.41
CA ASN A 228 -4.09 -6.24 -3.39
C ASN A 228 -5.45 -5.64 -3.73
N GLU A 229 -5.75 -4.48 -3.14
CA GLU A 229 -6.88 -3.65 -3.52
C GLU A 229 -6.46 -2.64 -4.59
N TYR A 230 -7.20 -2.55 -5.68
CA TYR A 230 -7.01 -1.54 -6.71
C TYR A 230 -8.20 -0.61 -6.77
N MET A 231 -7.93 0.68 -6.61
CA MET A 231 -8.93 1.74 -6.78
C MET A 231 -8.81 2.31 -8.18
N ILE A 232 -9.90 2.23 -8.94
CA ILE A 232 -10.00 2.74 -10.31
C ILE A 232 -10.93 3.93 -10.32
N ARG A 233 -10.46 5.07 -10.86
CA ARG A 233 -11.22 6.31 -10.98
C ARG A 233 -11.19 6.77 -12.43
N ALA A 234 -12.35 6.92 -13.05
CA ALA A 234 -12.49 7.41 -14.41
C ALA A 234 -12.94 8.88 -14.39
N TYR A 235 -12.15 9.72 -15.02
CA TYR A 235 -12.40 11.16 -15.14
C TYR A 235 -12.65 11.52 -16.60
N TYR A 236 -13.66 12.33 -16.83
CA TYR A 236 -14.01 12.86 -18.14
C TYR A 236 -13.97 14.37 -18.15
N ARG A 237 -13.28 14.93 -19.15
CA ARG A 237 -13.29 16.39 -19.41
C ARG A 237 -14.23 16.68 -20.55
N VAL A 238 -15.34 17.34 -20.25
CA VAL A 238 -16.27 17.81 -21.27
C VAL A 238 -15.56 18.85 -22.15
N PRO A 239 -15.66 18.78 -23.49
CA PRO A 239 -15.09 19.80 -24.36
C PRO A 239 -15.55 21.22 -23.99
N GLY A 240 -14.57 22.11 -23.78
CA GLY A 240 -14.82 23.51 -23.34
C GLY A 240 -14.79 23.70 -21.82
N GLU A 241 -14.79 22.67 -21.00
CA GLU A 241 -14.63 22.76 -19.55
C GLU A 241 -13.17 22.78 -19.12
N ARG A 242 -12.90 23.38 -17.95
CA ARG A 242 -11.53 23.49 -17.39
C ARG A 242 -11.23 22.46 -16.31
N TYR A 243 -12.18 21.62 -15.96
CA TYR A 243 -12.04 20.61 -14.91
C TYR A 243 -12.44 19.22 -15.39
N ASP A 244 -11.92 18.23 -14.72
CA ASP A 244 -12.25 16.83 -14.93
C ASP A 244 -13.39 16.42 -13.99
N ARG A 245 -14.38 15.69 -14.51
CA ARG A 245 -15.48 15.14 -13.73
C ARG A 245 -15.20 13.68 -13.42
N LEU A 246 -15.31 13.26 -12.18
CA LEU A 246 -15.31 11.85 -11.83
C LEU A 246 -16.63 11.22 -12.33
N ILE A 247 -16.54 10.35 -13.31
CA ILE A 247 -17.70 9.69 -13.95
C ILE A 247 -17.82 8.20 -13.61
N GLY A 248 -16.76 7.62 -13.06
CA GLY A 248 -16.74 6.21 -12.67
C GLY A 248 -15.75 5.95 -11.54
N TYR A 249 -16.12 5.02 -10.67
CA TYR A 249 -15.31 4.56 -9.54
C TYR A 249 -15.51 3.06 -9.38
N GLY A 250 -14.44 2.34 -9.11
CA GLY A 250 -14.47 0.92 -8.84
C GLY A 250 -13.34 0.49 -7.90
N LEU A 251 -13.61 -0.50 -7.07
CA LEU A 251 -12.63 -1.25 -6.31
C LEU A 251 -12.59 -2.67 -6.83
N ILE A 252 -11.41 -3.17 -7.10
CA ILE A 252 -11.17 -4.56 -7.46
C ILE A 252 -10.08 -5.15 -6.57
N TYR A 253 -10.09 -6.45 -6.39
CA TYR A 253 -9.10 -7.19 -5.63
C TYR A 253 -8.42 -8.19 -6.56
N SER A 254 -7.09 -8.30 -6.46
CA SER A 254 -6.34 -9.36 -7.13
C SER A 254 -6.41 -10.62 -6.26
N GLY A 255 -6.65 -11.77 -6.87
CA GLY A 255 -6.71 -13.06 -6.17
C GLY A 255 -7.73 -13.99 -6.77
#